data_24af53046867db89337d747bcf42a5c6
#
_entry.id   24af53046867db89337d747bcf42a5c6
#
_cell.length_a   1.000
_cell.length_b   1.000
_cell.length_c   1.000
_cell.angle_alpha   90.00
_cell.angle_beta   90.00
_cell.angle_gamma   90.00
#
_symmetry.space_group_name_H-M   'P 1'
#
loop_
_entity.id
_entity.type
_entity.pdbx_description
1 polymer ?
#
loop_
_entity_poly.entity_id
_entity_poly.type
_entity_poly.pdbx_seq_one_letter_code
_entity_poly.pdbx_strand_id
1 'polypeptide(L)'
;MSEPKIPEKIEKRLRLRSLRPDLEPLARDLVELACAGSRELWGELSPERMKDDANLRRKFHELAHGGMFAAQEKMADRITNGEPLDVSEQLLFRAIADTIAWGMLGGQLCYARRIYKSHSQPDLSQSNFESVLRMARELREQDPGCMPLITDLTSFVQVGDILSISADQRMSYIEVKEGKRNKQVMDLAMFYEASGREAFREIVKKTESAKTVKQMERILRQKARMTHLRHVMTTGKATDPDTGEEVRIPAPFFEIASWNESLVSLTEKAKVAQSWAYDVKGPIFMGAYAGDMAPRGHLMFLMALSIEGDVEQDYHIIRLADCMHVPLAPPVFSGVLADEIKMDLLFGRMNVCIAVSIPRLVEVCEMAGMNVRYATRKELGRAKVAGVEPIVHRGKGLMFSLDGKEMMLLAGVILRALFHGQQPESVLRHYLENDELTDPDKVETGLAVENE
;
A
#
# COMPACT_ATOMS: atom_id res chain seq x y z
N MET A 1 23.22 7.51 -42.33
CA MET A 1 21.80 7.44 -41.99
C MET A 1 21.71 7.71 -40.50
N SER A 2 21.10 8.82 -40.06
CA SER A 2 20.87 9.11 -38.64
C SER A 2 19.79 8.12 -38.12
N GLU A 3 20.07 7.46 -37.01
CA GLU A 3 19.09 6.63 -36.34
C GLU A 3 17.80 7.45 -36.07
N PRO A 4 16.62 6.87 -36.30
CA PRO A 4 15.36 7.56 -36.03
C PRO A 4 15.29 7.86 -34.53
N LYS A 5 15.30 9.15 -34.15
CA LYS A 5 15.12 9.57 -32.75
C LYS A 5 13.72 9.21 -32.29
N ILE A 6 13.64 8.26 -31.35
CA ILE A 6 12.38 7.94 -30.65
C ILE A 6 11.93 9.21 -29.91
N PRO A 7 10.66 9.65 -30.04
CA PRO A 7 10.16 10.78 -29.27
C PRO A 7 10.36 10.58 -27.77
N GLU A 8 10.84 11.60 -27.06
CA GLU A 8 11.17 11.55 -25.63
C GLU A 8 10.03 10.97 -24.73
N LYS A 9 8.77 11.26 -25.10
CA LYS A 9 7.60 10.71 -24.40
C LYS A 9 7.48 9.19 -24.56
N ILE A 10 7.88 8.66 -25.73
CA ILE A 10 7.90 7.21 -26.00
C ILE A 10 9.10 6.59 -25.32
N GLU A 11 10.26 7.22 -25.39
CA GLU A 11 11.48 6.76 -24.70
C GLU A 11 11.26 6.66 -23.18
N LYS A 12 10.64 7.66 -22.55
CA LYS A 12 10.26 7.61 -21.13
C LYS A 12 9.31 6.45 -20.80
N ARG A 13 8.37 6.11 -21.70
CA ARG A 13 7.45 4.98 -21.53
C ARG A 13 8.13 3.61 -21.68
N LEU A 14 9.13 3.54 -22.56
CA LEU A 14 9.85 2.29 -22.85
C LEU A 14 10.99 2.01 -21.86
N ARG A 15 11.49 3.04 -21.17
CA ARG A 15 12.61 2.89 -20.23
C ARG A 15 12.20 2.03 -19.04
N LEU A 16 12.95 0.93 -18.82
CA LEU A 16 12.81 0.14 -17.60
C LEU A 16 13.10 1.02 -16.38
N ARG A 17 12.19 1.00 -15.41
CA ARG A 17 12.37 1.68 -14.12
C ARG A 17 12.99 0.69 -13.13
N SER A 18 14.19 0.21 -13.44
CA SER A 18 14.96 -0.65 -12.55
C SER A 18 15.76 0.16 -11.54
N LEU A 19 16.03 -0.44 -10.40
CA LEU A 19 17.02 0.06 -9.46
C LEU A 19 18.43 -0.06 -10.07
N ARG A 20 19.36 0.73 -9.53
CA ARG A 20 20.77 0.60 -9.91
C ARG A 20 21.32 -0.77 -9.53
N PRO A 21 22.09 -1.45 -10.40
CA PRO A 21 22.58 -2.81 -10.15
C PRO A 21 23.47 -2.93 -8.90
N ASP A 22 24.21 -1.89 -8.55
CA ASP A 22 25.09 -1.86 -7.36
C ASP A 22 24.32 -1.90 -6.03
N LEU A 23 23.00 -1.65 -6.03
CA LEU A 23 22.14 -1.77 -4.85
C LEU A 23 21.66 -3.21 -4.58
N GLU A 24 21.88 -4.16 -5.48
CA GLU A 24 21.40 -5.54 -5.29
C GLU A 24 21.93 -6.20 -4.01
N PRO A 25 23.22 -6.09 -3.66
CA PRO A 25 23.73 -6.66 -2.41
C PRO A 25 23.03 -6.04 -1.17
N LEU A 26 22.79 -4.74 -1.17
CA LEU A 26 22.08 -4.05 -0.10
C LEU A 26 20.61 -4.50 -0.01
N ALA A 27 19.93 -4.64 -1.16
CA ALA A 27 18.55 -5.12 -1.21
C ALA A 27 18.43 -6.53 -0.64
N ARG A 28 19.31 -7.45 -1.05
CA ARG A 28 19.34 -8.83 -0.54
C ARG A 28 19.59 -8.89 0.96
N ASP A 29 20.57 -8.13 1.45
CA ASP A 29 20.92 -8.06 2.85
C ASP A 29 19.79 -7.49 3.72
N LEU A 30 19.10 -6.44 3.29
CA LEU A 30 17.95 -5.89 4.01
C LEU A 30 16.75 -6.85 4.04
N VAL A 31 16.46 -7.53 2.92
CA VAL A 31 15.39 -8.54 2.87
C VAL A 31 15.75 -9.75 3.74
N GLU A 32 16.98 -10.22 3.66
CA GLU A 32 17.46 -11.33 4.49
C GLU A 32 17.35 -10.97 5.98
N LEU A 33 17.79 -9.79 6.37
CA LEU A 33 17.70 -9.30 7.74
C LEU A 33 16.25 -9.22 8.22
N ALA A 34 15.35 -8.67 7.39
CA ALA A 34 13.93 -8.58 7.73
C ALA A 34 13.26 -9.95 7.91
N CYS A 35 13.72 -10.97 7.18
CA CYS A 35 13.17 -12.35 7.23
C CYS A 35 13.90 -13.28 8.21
N ALA A 36 15.14 -12.95 8.62
CA ALA A 36 16.01 -13.87 9.36
C ALA A 36 15.41 -14.34 10.68
N GLY A 37 14.75 -13.44 11.42
CA GLY A 37 14.26 -13.72 12.76
C GLY A 37 13.25 -14.86 12.85
N SER A 38 12.39 -15.05 11.86
CA SER A 38 11.38 -16.12 11.84
C SER A 38 11.85 -17.39 11.15
N ARG A 39 13.02 -17.41 10.51
CA ARG A 39 13.50 -18.50 9.66
C ARG A 39 13.60 -19.85 10.42
N GLU A 40 14.02 -19.82 11.66
CA GLU A 40 14.15 -21.00 12.49
C GLU A 40 12.81 -21.73 12.72
N LEU A 41 11.71 -21.00 12.65
CA LEU A 41 10.37 -21.54 12.90
C LEU A 41 9.64 -21.98 11.62
N TRP A 42 10.13 -21.65 10.44
CA TRP A 42 9.39 -21.91 9.19
C TRP A 42 9.04 -23.38 8.96
N GLY A 43 9.91 -24.32 9.38
CA GLY A 43 9.63 -25.75 9.30
C GLY A 43 8.55 -26.24 10.29
N GLU A 44 8.25 -25.44 11.32
CA GLU A 44 7.27 -25.78 12.35
C GLU A 44 5.94 -25.03 12.18
N LEU A 45 5.90 -24.01 11.32
CA LEU A 45 4.72 -23.16 11.13
C LEU A 45 3.71 -23.81 10.19
N SER A 46 2.48 -23.96 10.66
CA SER A 46 1.31 -24.15 9.82
C SER A 46 0.19 -23.19 10.27
N PRO A 47 -0.78 -22.87 9.42
CA PRO A 47 -1.93 -22.03 9.80
C PRO A 47 -2.65 -22.57 11.04
N GLU A 48 -2.83 -23.89 11.11
CA GLU A 48 -3.51 -24.57 12.24
C GLU A 48 -2.68 -24.42 13.52
N ARG A 49 -1.39 -24.72 13.49
CA ARG A 49 -0.51 -24.57 14.67
C ARG A 49 -0.43 -23.12 15.14
N MET A 50 -0.35 -22.17 14.21
CA MET A 50 -0.35 -20.74 14.54
C MET A 50 -1.68 -20.27 15.15
N LYS A 51 -2.80 -20.90 14.77
CA LYS A 51 -4.12 -20.60 15.34
C LYS A 51 -4.24 -21.16 16.77
N ASP A 52 -3.77 -22.38 17.00
CA ASP A 52 -4.03 -23.13 18.23
C ASP A 52 -2.95 -22.91 19.31
N ASP A 53 -1.70 -22.61 18.93
CA ASP A 53 -0.58 -22.43 19.86
C ASP A 53 -0.21 -20.94 20.03
N ALA A 54 -0.73 -20.33 21.09
CA ALA A 54 -0.46 -18.94 21.42
C ALA A 54 1.03 -18.67 21.73
N ASN A 55 1.77 -19.64 22.30
CA ASN A 55 3.19 -19.47 22.61
C ASN A 55 4.03 -19.49 21.32
N LEU A 56 3.73 -20.41 20.39
CA LEU A 56 4.38 -20.47 19.09
C LEU A 56 4.12 -19.18 18.30
N ARG A 57 2.87 -18.71 18.31
CA ARG A 57 2.50 -17.44 17.66
C ARG A 57 3.25 -16.25 18.25
N ARG A 58 3.33 -16.16 19.59
CA ARG A 58 4.08 -15.09 20.26
C ARG A 58 5.57 -15.15 19.89
N LYS A 59 6.18 -16.32 19.99
CA LYS A 59 7.60 -16.51 19.61
C LYS A 59 7.85 -16.12 18.15
N PHE A 60 6.94 -16.51 17.24
CA PHE A 60 7.03 -16.10 15.83
C PHE A 60 7.01 -14.58 15.69
N HIS A 61 6.08 -13.89 16.36
CA HIS A 61 6.00 -12.43 16.31
C HIS A 61 7.26 -11.78 16.89
N GLU A 62 7.75 -12.23 18.03
CA GLU A 62 8.99 -11.70 18.63
C GLU A 62 10.17 -11.77 17.67
N LEU A 63 10.35 -12.90 17.01
CA LEU A 63 11.46 -13.15 16.06
C LEU A 63 11.26 -12.39 14.74
N ALA A 64 10.07 -12.51 14.12
CA ALA A 64 9.78 -11.87 12.85
C ALA A 64 9.84 -10.34 12.98
N HIS A 65 9.22 -9.77 14.00
CA HIS A 65 9.25 -8.33 14.27
C HIS A 65 10.66 -7.85 14.62
N GLY A 66 11.48 -8.69 15.28
CA GLY A 66 12.89 -8.41 15.53
C GLY A 66 13.68 -8.20 14.24
N GLY A 67 13.56 -9.10 13.27
CA GLY A 67 14.22 -8.99 11.98
C GLY A 67 13.75 -7.77 11.16
N MET A 68 12.43 -7.55 11.11
CA MET A 68 11.85 -6.38 10.43
C MET A 68 12.31 -5.06 11.05
N PHE A 69 12.45 -5.01 12.36
CA PHE A 69 12.94 -3.81 13.04
C PHE A 69 14.44 -3.60 12.79
N ALA A 70 15.26 -4.65 12.83
CA ALA A 70 16.68 -4.56 12.51
C ALA A 70 16.95 -4.04 11.09
N ALA A 71 16.11 -4.43 10.12
CA ALA A 71 16.20 -3.87 8.76
C ALA A 71 15.91 -2.36 8.73
N GLN A 72 14.94 -1.88 9.52
CA GLN A 72 14.66 -0.44 9.64
C GLN A 72 15.80 0.32 10.33
N GLU A 73 16.39 -0.24 11.37
CA GLU A 73 17.56 0.36 12.03
C GLU A 73 18.72 0.51 11.05
N LYS A 74 18.99 -0.50 10.23
CA LYS A 74 20.04 -0.44 9.22
C LYS A 74 19.77 0.62 8.16
N MET A 75 18.51 0.74 7.69
CA MET A 75 18.11 1.79 6.75
C MET A 75 18.26 3.18 7.37
N ALA A 76 17.81 3.38 8.62
CA ALA A 76 17.90 4.65 9.31
C ALA A 76 19.37 5.05 9.61
N ASP A 77 20.22 4.09 9.96
CA ASP A 77 21.66 4.32 10.13
C ASP A 77 22.30 4.79 8.82
N ARG A 78 21.99 4.13 7.70
CA ARG A 78 22.48 4.52 6.36
C ARG A 78 22.00 5.93 5.97
N ILE A 79 20.78 6.32 6.33
CA ILE A 79 20.24 7.66 6.06
C ILE A 79 20.95 8.71 6.93
N THR A 80 21.17 8.42 8.21
CA THR A 80 21.68 9.39 9.20
C THR A 80 23.20 9.59 9.09
N ASN A 81 23.95 8.50 8.89
CA ASN A 81 25.42 8.48 8.97
C ASN A 81 26.10 8.29 7.61
N GLY A 82 25.32 8.06 6.53
CA GLY A 82 25.86 7.84 5.19
C GLY A 82 25.90 9.11 4.33
N GLU A 83 26.37 8.92 3.11
CA GLU A 83 26.25 9.93 2.06
C GLU A 83 24.76 10.14 1.69
N PRO A 84 24.38 11.30 1.13
CA PRO A 84 23.02 11.57 0.71
C PRO A 84 22.47 10.46 -0.20
N LEU A 85 21.26 10.00 0.09
CA LEU A 85 20.62 8.95 -0.69
C LEU A 85 20.23 9.46 -2.07
N ASP A 86 20.47 8.66 -3.07
CA ASP A 86 19.86 8.91 -4.38
C ASP A 86 18.43 8.36 -4.48
N VAL A 87 17.77 8.62 -5.61
CA VAL A 87 16.39 8.22 -5.85
C VAL A 87 16.20 6.69 -5.81
N SER A 88 17.19 5.91 -6.28
CA SER A 88 17.09 4.45 -6.29
C SER A 88 17.22 3.87 -4.88
N GLU A 89 18.10 4.41 -4.04
CA GLU A 89 18.23 4.01 -2.63
C GLU A 89 16.95 4.36 -1.86
N GLN A 90 16.41 5.56 -2.05
CA GLN A 90 15.14 5.96 -1.42
C GLN A 90 13.99 5.05 -1.83
N LEU A 91 13.89 4.69 -3.11
CA LEU A 91 12.87 3.76 -3.60
C LEU A 91 13.02 2.36 -2.97
N LEU A 92 14.26 1.87 -2.87
CA LEU A 92 14.53 0.57 -2.23
C LEU A 92 14.10 0.58 -0.76
N PHE A 93 14.50 1.60 0.01
CA PHE A 93 14.17 1.68 1.43
C PHE A 93 12.66 1.80 1.65
N ARG A 94 11.99 2.64 0.86
CA ARG A 94 10.53 2.75 0.90
C ARG A 94 9.85 1.44 0.56
N ALA A 95 10.30 0.73 -0.46
CA ALA A 95 9.69 -0.55 -0.84
C ALA A 95 9.82 -1.62 0.26
N ILE A 96 10.96 -1.68 0.94
CA ILE A 96 11.15 -2.61 2.07
C ILE A 96 10.26 -2.22 3.24
N ALA A 97 10.23 -0.93 3.62
CA ALA A 97 9.36 -0.44 4.69
C ALA A 97 7.86 -0.59 4.35
N ASP A 98 7.47 -0.33 3.10
CA ASP A 98 6.11 -0.56 2.63
C ASP A 98 5.73 -2.03 2.66
N THR A 99 6.67 -2.95 2.38
CA THR A 99 6.43 -4.39 2.51
C THR A 99 6.08 -4.77 3.95
N ILE A 100 6.82 -4.22 4.92
CA ILE A 100 6.53 -4.41 6.34
C ILE A 100 5.15 -3.81 6.67
N ALA A 101 4.87 -2.58 6.22
CA ALA A 101 3.59 -1.92 6.44
C ALA A 101 2.40 -2.72 5.87
N TRP A 102 2.52 -3.23 4.65
CA TRP A 102 1.50 -4.08 4.04
C TRP A 102 1.29 -5.38 4.82
N GLY A 103 2.36 -6.00 5.33
CA GLY A 103 2.27 -7.15 6.24
C GLY A 103 1.48 -6.82 7.51
N MET A 104 1.80 -5.69 8.17
CA MET A 104 1.11 -5.20 9.36
C MET A 104 -0.38 -4.92 9.11
N LEU A 105 -0.75 -4.48 7.91
CA LEU A 105 -2.15 -4.23 7.51
C LEU A 105 -2.86 -5.47 6.94
N GLY A 106 -2.24 -6.65 7.01
CA GLY A 106 -2.79 -7.88 6.44
C GLY A 106 -3.07 -7.81 4.94
N GLY A 107 -2.32 -7.00 4.19
CA GLY A 107 -2.51 -6.78 2.76
C GLY A 107 -3.80 -6.00 2.39
N GLN A 108 -4.49 -5.40 3.37
CA GLN A 108 -5.82 -4.79 3.16
C GLN A 108 -5.74 -3.35 2.63
N LEU A 109 -6.09 -3.16 1.36
CA LEU A 109 -6.12 -1.86 0.71
C LEU A 109 -7.08 -0.87 1.39
N CYS A 110 -8.18 -1.35 1.98
CA CYS A 110 -9.12 -0.50 2.71
C CYS A 110 -8.45 0.20 3.91
N TYR A 111 -7.56 -0.47 4.63
CA TYR A 111 -6.78 0.11 5.71
C TYR A 111 -5.70 1.05 5.20
N ALA A 112 -4.93 0.64 4.19
CA ALA A 112 -3.89 1.47 3.59
C ALA A 112 -4.43 2.83 3.11
N ARG A 113 -5.61 2.85 2.48
CA ARG A 113 -6.27 4.08 2.05
C ARG A 113 -6.63 5.04 3.18
N ARG A 114 -6.88 4.56 4.40
CA ARG A 114 -7.23 5.43 5.54
C ARG A 114 -6.02 6.16 6.09
N ILE A 115 -4.84 5.56 6.00
CA ILE A 115 -3.59 6.15 6.50
C ILE A 115 -2.82 6.95 5.43
N TYR A 116 -3.22 6.85 4.16
CA TYR A 116 -2.65 7.59 3.04
C TYR A 116 -3.35 8.94 2.82
N LYS A 117 -2.58 10.02 2.64
CA LYS A 117 -3.08 11.41 2.50
C LYS A 117 -3.01 11.98 1.08
N SER A 118 -2.74 11.15 0.09
CA SER A 118 -2.67 11.55 -1.34
C SER A 118 -1.58 12.59 -1.67
N HIS A 119 -0.51 12.68 -0.88
CA HIS A 119 0.66 13.50 -1.19
C HIS A 119 1.96 12.71 -1.06
N SER A 120 2.99 13.17 -1.73
CA SER A 120 4.31 12.55 -1.66
C SER A 120 4.90 12.68 -0.25
N GLN A 121 5.59 11.64 0.21
CA GLN A 121 6.41 11.73 1.41
C GLN A 121 7.61 12.67 1.15
N PRO A 122 8.07 13.38 2.18
CA PRO A 122 9.30 14.16 2.13
C PRO A 122 10.50 13.27 1.76
N ASP A 123 11.59 13.92 1.31
CA ASP A 123 12.87 13.23 1.15
C ASP A 123 13.32 12.64 2.50
N LEU A 124 13.86 11.40 2.48
CA LEU A 124 14.26 10.69 3.70
C LEU A 124 15.31 11.46 4.52
N SER A 125 16.15 12.26 3.86
CA SER A 125 17.14 13.11 4.55
C SER A 125 16.54 14.22 5.42
N GLN A 126 15.24 14.53 5.25
CA GLN A 126 14.54 15.56 6.02
C GLN A 126 13.87 15.03 7.30
N SER A 127 13.88 13.72 7.52
CA SER A 127 13.22 13.07 8.65
C SER A 127 14.12 13.04 9.88
N ASN A 128 13.53 13.19 11.06
CA ASN A 128 14.23 13.07 12.34
C ASN A 128 14.27 11.62 12.81
N PHE A 129 15.15 10.81 12.23
CA PHE A 129 15.26 9.40 12.57
C PHE A 129 15.77 9.13 13.98
N GLU A 130 16.59 10.01 14.57
CA GLU A 130 17.22 9.74 15.88
C GLU A 130 16.21 9.58 17.00
N SER A 131 15.28 10.53 17.12
CA SER A 131 14.25 10.47 18.16
C SER A 131 13.21 9.39 17.91
N VAL A 132 12.83 9.18 16.66
CA VAL A 132 11.86 8.14 16.28
C VAL A 132 12.45 6.75 16.54
N LEU A 133 13.72 6.50 16.18
CA LEU A 133 14.42 5.26 16.48
C LEU A 133 14.54 4.99 17.98
N ARG A 134 14.89 6.01 18.77
CA ARG A 134 14.96 5.87 20.22
C ARG A 134 13.61 5.41 20.78
N MET A 135 12.52 6.07 20.43
CA MET A 135 11.17 5.66 20.83
C MET A 135 10.83 4.24 20.36
N ALA A 136 11.16 3.89 19.12
CA ALA A 136 10.91 2.56 18.58
C ALA A 136 11.68 1.46 19.35
N ARG A 137 12.93 1.75 19.77
CA ARG A 137 13.72 0.85 20.66
C ARG A 137 13.06 0.69 22.02
N GLU A 138 12.63 1.79 22.65
CA GLU A 138 11.93 1.78 23.93
C GLU A 138 10.67 0.91 23.88
N LEU A 139 9.88 1.01 22.82
CA LEU A 139 8.70 0.16 22.61
C LEU A 139 9.06 -1.34 22.55
N ARG A 140 10.13 -1.69 21.85
CA ARG A 140 10.60 -3.07 21.78
C ARG A 140 11.23 -3.59 23.08
N GLU A 141 11.89 -2.74 23.84
CA GLU A 141 12.40 -3.08 25.17
C GLU A 141 11.27 -3.40 26.15
N GLN A 142 10.15 -2.67 26.04
CA GLN A 142 8.94 -2.92 26.85
C GLN A 142 8.16 -4.15 26.39
N ASP A 143 8.04 -4.35 25.09
CA ASP A 143 7.38 -5.51 24.46
C ASP A 143 8.21 -6.03 23.29
N PRO A 144 9.02 -7.11 23.47
CA PRO A 144 9.82 -7.70 22.38
C PRO A 144 8.98 -8.17 21.17
N GLY A 145 7.70 -8.48 21.38
CA GLY A 145 6.75 -8.82 20.33
C GLY A 145 6.19 -7.60 19.59
N CYS A 146 6.46 -6.39 20.06
CA CYS A 146 6.04 -5.17 19.38
C CYS A 146 6.78 -4.97 18.05
N MET A 147 6.05 -4.54 17.01
CA MET A 147 6.59 -4.11 15.72
C MET A 147 6.39 -2.61 15.56
N PRO A 148 7.37 -1.77 15.88
CA PRO A 148 7.31 -0.35 15.59
C PRO A 148 7.79 -0.11 14.16
N LEU A 149 6.91 0.35 13.29
CA LEU A 149 7.22 0.78 11.94
C LEU A 149 7.46 2.29 11.93
N ILE A 150 8.63 2.71 11.48
CA ILE A 150 8.98 4.11 11.27
C ILE A 150 8.26 4.59 10.00
N THR A 151 7.27 5.46 10.17
CA THR A 151 6.35 5.83 9.08
C THR A 151 7.03 6.63 7.98
N ASP A 152 8.02 7.45 8.31
CA ASP A 152 8.80 8.22 7.34
C ASP A 152 9.57 7.35 6.34
N LEU A 153 9.91 6.10 6.70
CA LEU A 153 10.51 5.15 5.78
C LEU A 153 9.53 4.66 4.71
N THR A 154 8.22 4.78 4.93
CA THR A 154 7.19 4.26 4.01
C THR A 154 6.78 5.29 2.96
N SER A 155 6.14 4.84 1.88
CA SER A 155 5.56 5.73 0.87
C SER A 155 4.13 6.18 1.20
N PHE A 156 3.37 5.38 1.98
CA PHE A 156 1.93 5.58 2.15
C PHE A 156 1.44 5.70 3.60
N VAL A 157 2.22 5.30 4.60
CA VAL A 157 1.83 5.49 6.00
C VAL A 157 2.12 6.95 6.39
N GLN A 158 1.08 7.77 6.46
CA GLN A 158 1.20 9.22 6.62
C GLN A 158 0.49 9.74 7.88
N VAL A 159 0.42 8.88 8.91
CA VAL A 159 -0.21 9.19 10.21
C VAL A 159 0.72 8.77 11.34
N GLY A 160 1.07 9.72 12.20
CA GLY A 160 2.07 9.53 13.27
C GLY A 160 3.50 9.40 12.73
N ASP A 161 4.45 9.28 13.64
CA ASP A 161 5.86 9.04 13.34
C ASP A 161 6.20 7.54 13.45
N ILE A 162 5.41 6.79 14.25
CA ILE A 162 5.50 5.34 14.40
C ILE A 162 4.09 4.74 14.28
N LEU A 163 3.94 3.71 13.46
CA LEU A 163 2.84 2.76 13.48
C LEU A 163 3.31 1.50 14.20
N SER A 164 2.71 1.12 15.31
CA SER A 164 3.12 -0.08 16.04
C SER A 164 2.02 -1.13 16.10
N ILE A 165 2.42 -2.40 16.11
CA ILE A 165 1.57 -3.54 16.47
C ILE A 165 2.21 -4.22 17.68
N SER A 166 1.44 -4.37 18.78
CA SER A 166 1.89 -5.10 19.96
C SER A 166 1.92 -6.61 19.72
N ALA A 167 2.49 -7.37 20.67
CA ALA A 167 2.43 -8.84 20.64
C ALA A 167 0.99 -9.39 20.60
N ASP A 168 0.02 -8.66 21.17
CA ASP A 168 -1.41 -8.99 21.16
C ASP A 168 -2.13 -8.51 19.88
N GLN A 169 -1.37 -8.12 18.85
CA GLN A 169 -1.89 -7.63 17.55
C GLN A 169 -2.69 -6.32 17.64
N ARG A 170 -2.47 -5.52 18.67
CA ARG A 170 -3.10 -4.21 18.80
C ARG A 170 -2.30 -3.16 18.05
N MET A 171 -2.99 -2.39 17.21
CA MET A 171 -2.38 -1.33 16.40
C MET A 171 -2.43 0.01 17.14
N SER A 172 -1.31 0.72 17.17
CA SER A 172 -1.18 2.06 17.77
C SER A 172 -0.45 3.01 16.84
N TYR A 173 -0.87 4.28 16.86
CA TYR A 173 -0.21 5.38 16.14
C TYR A 173 0.44 6.30 17.15
N ILE A 174 1.74 6.53 17.00
CA ILE A 174 2.54 7.31 17.95
C ILE A 174 3.14 8.50 17.22
N GLU A 175 2.98 9.69 17.80
CA GLU A 175 3.59 10.93 17.35
C GLU A 175 4.72 11.29 18.32
N VAL A 176 5.94 11.36 17.85
CA VAL A 176 7.13 11.66 18.66
C VAL A 176 7.34 13.16 18.72
N LYS A 177 7.27 13.74 19.92
CA LYS A 177 7.46 15.17 20.13
C LYS A 177 8.66 15.42 21.04
N GLU A 178 9.66 16.07 20.51
CA GLU A 178 10.87 16.40 21.26
C GLU A 178 10.96 17.88 21.63
N GLY A 179 11.70 18.12 22.72
CA GLY A 179 12.05 19.45 23.21
C GLY A 179 11.00 20.08 24.11
N LYS A 180 11.51 20.87 25.08
CA LYS A 180 10.69 21.54 26.12
C LYS A 180 9.53 22.34 25.55
N ARG A 181 9.72 22.98 24.39
CA ARG A 181 8.68 23.78 23.73
C ARG A 181 7.54 22.92 23.19
N ASN A 182 7.86 21.78 22.57
CA ASN A 182 6.84 20.83 22.06
C ASN A 182 6.04 20.23 23.23
N LYS A 183 6.70 19.92 24.36
CA LYS A 183 6.02 19.45 25.56
C LYS A 183 5.07 20.53 26.09
N GLN A 184 5.49 21.80 26.18
CA GLN A 184 4.60 22.89 26.59
C GLN A 184 3.40 23.06 25.67
N VAL A 185 3.60 22.95 24.35
CA VAL A 185 2.48 23.06 23.38
C VAL A 185 1.55 21.85 23.48
N MET A 186 2.07 20.66 23.75
CA MET A 186 1.26 19.47 24.05
C MET A 186 0.43 19.66 25.30
N ASP A 187 1.05 20.12 26.40
CA ASP A 187 0.34 20.38 27.65
C ASP A 187 -0.80 21.41 27.45
N LEU A 188 -0.53 22.46 26.66
CA LEU A 188 -1.55 23.44 26.26
C LEU A 188 -2.67 22.81 25.43
N ALA A 189 -2.35 21.94 24.48
CA ALA A 189 -3.33 21.24 23.65
C ALA A 189 -4.19 20.28 24.48
N MET A 190 -3.60 19.53 25.40
CA MET A 190 -4.30 18.63 26.32
C MET A 190 -5.22 19.42 27.27
N PHE A 191 -4.75 20.56 27.80
CA PHE A 191 -5.57 21.42 28.65
C PHE A 191 -6.74 22.05 27.88
N TYR A 192 -6.51 22.42 26.61
CA TYR A 192 -7.57 22.91 25.72
C TYR A 192 -8.68 21.87 25.54
N GLU A 193 -8.32 20.62 25.24
CA GLU A 193 -9.29 19.52 25.08
C GLU A 193 -10.05 19.25 26.38
N ALA A 194 -9.37 19.19 27.52
CA ALA A 194 -9.97 18.93 28.81
C ALA A 194 -10.94 20.08 29.24
N SER A 195 -10.62 21.32 28.87
CA SER A 195 -11.43 22.48 29.26
C SER A 195 -12.66 22.69 28.36
N GLY A 196 -12.65 22.19 27.13
CA GLY A 196 -13.77 22.25 26.16
C GLY A 196 -14.28 23.68 25.84
N ARG A 197 -13.51 24.72 26.14
CA ARG A 197 -13.97 26.09 26.11
C ARG A 197 -13.29 26.92 25.03
N GLU A 198 -14.08 27.46 24.15
CA GLU A 198 -13.64 28.44 23.15
C GLU A 198 -12.95 29.66 23.80
N ALA A 199 -13.36 30.01 25.02
CA ALA A 199 -12.71 31.02 25.86
C ALA A 199 -11.22 30.75 26.13
N PHE A 200 -10.81 29.47 26.29
CA PHE A 200 -9.40 29.11 26.46
C PHE A 200 -8.62 29.35 25.17
N ARG A 201 -9.20 29.03 24.00
CA ARG A 201 -8.59 29.33 22.70
C ARG A 201 -8.28 30.81 22.53
N GLU A 202 -9.20 31.67 22.97
CA GLU A 202 -9.01 33.14 22.92
C GLU A 202 -7.92 33.59 23.91
N ILE A 203 -7.83 32.99 25.08
CA ILE A 203 -6.74 33.26 26.04
C ILE A 203 -5.40 32.87 25.45
N VAL A 204 -5.27 31.67 24.90
CA VAL A 204 -4.02 31.17 24.28
C VAL A 204 -3.63 32.06 23.10
N LYS A 205 -4.56 32.46 22.26
CA LYS A 205 -4.29 33.40 21.15
C LYS A 205 -3.78 34.77 21.63
N LYS A 206 -4.17 35.21 22.80
CA LYS A 206 -3.78 36.52 23.39
C LYS A 206 -2.47 36.44 24.17
N THR A 207 -2.15 35.27 24.79
CA THR A 207 -1.00 35.11 25.69
C THR A 207 0.20 34.49 25.01
N GLU A 208 -0.03 33.66 23.96
CA GLU A 208 1.00 32.91 23.28
C GLU A 208 1.37 33.51 21.92
N SER A 209 2.57 33.19 21.45
CA SER A 209 3.01 33.62 20.12
C SER A 209 2.17 32.94 19.01
N ALA A 210 1.96 33.64 17.88
CA ALA A 210 1.28 33.10 16.73
C ALA A 210 1.85 31.74 16.24
N LYS A 211 3.16 31.52 16.44
CA LYS A 211 3.85 30.26 16.13
C LYS A 211 3.40 29.14 17.09
N THR A 212 3.29 29.43 18.39
CA THR A 212 2.78 28.49 19.42
C THR A 212 1.33 28.10 19.13
N VAL A 213 0.48 29.08 18.82
CA VAL A 213 -0.94 28.84 18.49
C VAL A 213 -1.08 27.93 17.26
N LYS A 214 -0.36 28.22 16.17
CA LYS A 214 -0.37 27.36 14.95
C LYS A 214 0.11 25.94 15.24
N GLN A 215 1.13 25.80 16.10
CA GLN A 215 1.65 24.49 16.46
C GLN A 215 0.65 23.71 17.34
N MET A 216 -0.02 24.36 18.29
CA MET A 216 -1.11 23.78 19.08
C MET A 216 -2.26 23.30 18.18
N GLU A 217 -2.73 24.15 17.26
CA GLU A 217 -3.79 23.78 16.31
C GLU A 217 -3.39 22.61 15.40
N ARG A 218 -2.10 22.52 15.03
CA ARG A 218 -1.56 21.37 14.29
C ARG A 218 -1.63 20.10 15.13
N ILE A 219 -1.21 20.14 16.40
CA ILE A 219 -1.25 18.99 17.33
C ILE A 219 -2.70 18.53 17.53
N LEU A 220 -3.62 19.44 17.76
CA LEU A 220 -5.04 19.12 17.93
C LEU A 220 -5.63 18.43 16.69
N ARG A 221 -5.33 18.93 15.49
CA ARG A 221 -5.75 18.29 14.24
C ARG A 221 -5.14 16.91 14.07
N GLN A 222 -3.86 16.73 14.38
CA GLN A 222 -3.19 15.42 14.32
C GLN A 222 -3.87 14.42 15.28
N LYS A 223 -4.14 14.85 16.52
CA LYS A 223 -4.80 14.00 17.53
C LYS A 223 -6.23 13.64 17.12
N ALA A 224 -7.03 14.60 16.67
CA ALA A 224 -8.38 14.35 16.17
C ALA A 224 -8.37 13.33 15.02
N ARG A 225 -7.43 13.46 14.11
CA ARG A 225 -7.26 12.53 12.98
C ARG A 225 -6.84 11.13 13.43
N MET A 226 -5.91 11.01 14.39
CA MET A 226 -5.51 9.70 14.95
C MET A 226 -6.69 9.05 15.68
N THR A 227 -7.47 9.82 16.45
CA THR A 227 -8.69 9.35 17.13
C THR A 227 -9.74 8.90 16.13
N HIS A 228 -9.99 9.71 15.09
CA HIS A 228 -10.91 9.34 14.01
C HIS A 228 -10.46 8.05 13.30
N LEU A 229 -9.18 7.96 12.93
CA LEU A 229 -8.62 6.78 12.28
C LEU A 229 -8.78 5.52 13.16
N ARG A 230 -8.45 5.62 14.44
CA ARG A 230 -8.66 4.55 15.41
C ARG A 230 -10.11 4.11 15.43
N HIS A 231 -11.04 5.06 15.54
CA HIS A 231 -12.47 4.77 15.55
C HIS A 231 -12.93 4.06 14.26
N VAL A 232 -12.55 4.57 13.08
CA VAL A 232 -12.87 3.93 11.79
C VAL A 232 -12.31 2.51 11.70
N MET A 233 -11.07 2.33 12.12
CA MET A 233 -10.41 1.01 12.06
C MET A 233 -11.05 0.00 13.03
N THR A 234 -11.60 0.47 14.16
CA THR A 234 -12.25 -0.39 15.16
C THR A 234 -13.72 -0.69 14.82
N THR A 235 -14.46 0.31 14.33
CA THR A 235 -15.92 0.20 14.14
C THR A 235 -16.34 -0.04 12.68
N GLY A 236 -15.39 0.04 11.75
CA GLY A 236 -15.64 -0.03 10.31
C GLY A 236 -16.32 1.21 9.73
N LYS A 237 -16.72 2.20 10.55
CA LYS A 237 -17.37 3.44 10.09
C LYS A 237 -17.06 4.62 11.02
N ALA A 238 -16.99 5.80 10.44
CA ALA A 238 -16.97 7.08 11.19
C ALA A 238 -17.28 8.23 10.27
N THR A 239 -17.58 9.40 10.85
CA THR A 239 -17.70 10.65 10.09
C THR A 239 -16.33 11.32 10.00
N ASP A 240 -15.87 11.57 8.78
CA ASP A 240 -14.61 12.29 8.54
C ASP A 240 -14.69 13.71 9.12
N PRO A 241 -13.78 14.11 10.02
CA PRO A 241 -13.85 15.40 10.68
C PRO A 241 -13.57 16.60 9.76
N ASP A 242 -12.89 16.37 8.62
CA ASP A 242 -12.52 17.43 7.67
C ASP A 242 -13.60 17.63 6.60
N THR A 243 -14.25 16.53 6.14
CA THR A 243 -15.28 16.58 5.07
C THR A 243 -16.71 16.49 5.59
N GLY A 244 -16.92 15.95 6.79
CA GLY A 244 -18.25 15.65 7.34
C GLY A 244 -18.94 14.44 6.70
N GLU A 245 -18.25 13.72 5.81
CA GLU A 245 -18.79 12.54 5.12
C GLU A 245 -18.65 11.27 5.96
N GLU A 246 -19.59 10.36 5.82
CA GLU A 246 -19.49 9.04 6.43
C GLU A 246 -18.45 8.18 5.67
N VAL A 247 -17.42 7.78 6.39
CA VAL A 247 -16.39 6.84 5.91
C VAL A 247 -16.76 5.44 6.35
N ARG A 248 -16.71 4.49 5.42
CA ARG A 248 -16.97 3.06 5.68
C ARG A 248 -15.76 2.24 5.26
N ILE A 249 -15.41 1.23 6.06
CA ILE A 249 -14.45 0.18 5.70
C ILE A 249 -15.27 -1.08 5.45
N PRO A 250 -15.33 -1.56 4.20
CA PRO A 250 -15.99 -2.83 3.90
C PRO A 250 -15.26 -3.99 4.59
N ALA A 251 -15.95 -5.08 4.83
CA ALA A 251 -15.34 -6.30 5.36
C ALA A 251 -14.12 -6.71 4.51
N PRO A 252 -13.05 -7.23 5.13
CA PRO A 252 -11.89 -7.73 4.41
C PRO A 252 -12.29 -8.79 3.38
N PHE A 253 -11.61 -8.80 2.24
CA PHE A 253 -11.88 -9.76 1.18
C PHE A 253 -11.16 -11.08 1.48
N PHE A 254 -11.86 -12.10 1.90
CA PHE A 254 -11.28 -13.41 2.20
C PHE A 254 -11.31 -14.39 1.03
N GLU A 255 -12.27 -14.24 0.08
CA GLU A 255 -12.52 -15.21 -0.99
C GLU A 255 -12.54 -14.57 -2.39
N ILE A 256 -11.59 -13.67 -2.67
CA ILE A 256 -11.48 -13.12 -4.01
C ILE A 256 -10.60 -14.00 -4.87
N ALA A 257 -11.11 -14.39 -6.03
CA ALA A 257 -10.33 -15.12 -7.02
C ALA A 257 -9.07 -14.36 -7.41
N SER A 258 -7.94 -15.09 -7.49
CA SER A 258 -6.61 -14.54 -7.76
C SER A 258 -6.06 -15.04 -9.09
N TRP A 259 -5.19 -14.23 -9.71
CA TRP A 259 -4.39 -14.63 -10.86
C TRP A 259 -2.90 -14.89 -10.50
N ASN A 260 -2.56 -14.91 -9.21
CA ASN A 260 -1.19 -15.06 -8.72
C ASN A 260 -0.49 -16.36 -9.20
N GLU A 261 -1.20 -17.48 -9.25
CA GLU A 261 -0.65 -18.73 -9.75
C GLU A 261 -0.22 -18.64 -11.21
N SER A 262 -1.04 -17.98 -12.05
CA SER A 262 -0.69 -17.70 -13.44
C SER A 262 0.57 -16.84 -13.54
N LEU A 263 0.72 -15.83 -12.68
CA LEU A 263 1.91 -14.98 -12.64
C LEU A 263 3.17 -15.76 -12.27
N VAL A 264 3.10 -16.61 -11.23
CA VAL A 264 4.24 -17.47 -10.83
C VAL A 264 4.66 -18.37 -11.98
N SER A 265 3.72 -19.12 -12.54
CA SER A 265 4.00 -20.02 -13.68
C SER A 265 4.58 -19.28 -14.90
N LEU A 266 4.03 -18.09 -15.21
CA LEU A 266 4.46 -17.27 -16.33
C LEU A 266 5.91 -16.79 -16.17
N THR A 267 6.25 -16.28 -14.99
CA THR A 267 7.59 -15.75 -14.70
C THR A 267 8.64 -16.83 -14.67
N GLU A 268 8.32 -18.01 -14.14
CA GLU A 268 9.19 -19.18 -14.17
C GLU A 268 9.46 -19.66 -15.61
N LYS A 269 8.41 -19.77 -16.44
CA LYS A 269 8.55 -20.12 -17.86
C LYS A 269 9.46 -19.15 -18.60
N ALA A 270 9.26 -17.84 -18.42
CA ALA A 270 10.10 -16.83 -19.06
C ALA A 270 11.55 -16.90 -18.58
N LYS A 271 11.77 -17.13 -17.26
CA LYS A 271 13.11 -17.26 -16.67
C LYS A 271 13.84 -18.50 -17.20
N VAL A 272 13.19 -19.65 -17.24
CA VAL A 272 13.79 -20.90 -17.75
C VAL A 272 14.12 -20.77 -19.24
N ALA A 273 13.22 -20.21 -20.03
CA ALA A 273 13.42 -20.01 -21.47
C ALA A 273 14.43 -18.89 -21.79
N GLN A 274 14.81 -18.03 -20.84
CA GLN A 274 15.57 -16.79 -21.07
C GLN A 274 14.98 -15.95 -22.22
N SER A 275 13.65 -15.91 -22.29
CA SER A 275 12.90 -15.31 -23.39
C SER A 275 11.60 -14.70 -22.86
N TRP A 276 10.49 -15.00 -23.47
CA TRP A 276 9.19 -14.45 -23.08
C TRP A 276 8.14 -15.55 -22.84
N ALA A 277 7.15 -15.21 -22.05
CA ALA A 277 5.93 -15.99 -21.86
C ALA A 277 4.74 -15.05 -21.79
N TYR A 278 3.57 -15.54 -22.20
CA TYR A 278 2.33 -14.78 -22.24
C TYR A 278 1.17 -15.65 -21.73
N ASP A 279 0.26 -15.05 -20.97
CA ASP A 279 -0.93 -15.71 -20.42
C ASP A 279 -2.10 -14.75 -20.33
N VAL A 280 -3.31 -15.27 -20.39
CA VAL A 280 -4.56 -14.52 -20.25
C VAL A 280 -5.48 -15.23 -19.28
N LYS A 281 -5.86 -14.53 -18.21
CA LYS A 281 -6.78 -15.04 -17.18
C LYS A 281 -8.00 -14.13 -17.06
N GLY A 282 -9.13 -14.53 -17.67
CA GLY A 282 -10.31 -13.67 -17.77
C GLY A 282 -9.97 -12.34 -18.44
N PRO A 283 -10.21 -11.18 -17.79
CA PRO A 283 -9.86 -9.88 -18.34
C PRO A 283 -8.38 -9.48 -18.16
N ILE A 284 -7.57 -10.30 -17.47
CA ILE A 284 -6.17 -10.02 -17.17
C ILE A 284 -5.27 -10.61 -18.24
N PHE A 285 -4.46 -9.76 -18.85
CA PHE A 285 -3.39 -10.09 -19.78
C PHE A 285 -2.05 -9.95 -19.06
N MET A 286 -1.17 -10.93 -19.22
CA MET A 286 0.13 -10.95 -18.58
C MET A 286 1.23 -11.33 -19.57
N GLY A 287 2.35 -10.60 -19.55
CA GLY A 287 3.54 -10.91 -20.32
C GLY A 287 4.78 -10.84 -19.43
N ALA A 288 5.59 -11.88 -19.41
CA ALA A 288 6.90 -11.91 -18.74
C ALA A 288 8.01 -12.02 -19.77
N TYR A 289 9.07 -11.23 -19.61
CA TYR A 289 10.19 -11.10 -20.54
C TYR A 289 11.49 -11.16 -19.76
N ALA A 290 12.37 -12.10 -20.10
CA ALA A 290 13.64 -12.33 -19.41
C ALA A 290 14.84 -12.24 -20.39
N GLY A 291 16.04 -12.13 -19.84
CA GLY A 291 17.27 -12.03 -20.63
C GLY A 291 17.23 -10.80 -21.60
N ASP A 292 17.67 -11.00 -22.83
CA ASP A 292 17.71 -9.95 -23.87
C ASP A 292 16.33 -9.38 -24.23
N MET A 293 15.26 -10.06 -23.85
CA MET A 293 13.89 -9.60 -24.10
C MET A 293 13.37 -8.66 -23.03
N ALA A 294 13.94 -8.63 -21.83
CA ALA A 294 13.47 -7.81 -20.72
C ALA A 294 13.37 -6.30 -21.07
N PRO A 295 14.37 -5.65 -21.70
CA PRO A 295 14.28 -4.24 -22.07
C PRO A 295 13.19 -3.93 -23.11
N ARG A 296 12.86 -4.90 -23.97
CA ARG A 296 11.86 -4.78 -25.04
C ARG A 296 10.48 -5.24 -24.64
N GLY A 297 10.34 -5.86 -23.47
CA GLY A 297 9.14 -6.55 -23.01
C GLY A 297 7.89 -5.67 -23.05
N HIS A 298 8.00 -4.41 -22.59
CA HIS A 298 6.83 -3.51 -22.63
C HIS A 298 6.34 -3.23 -24.04
N LEU A 299 7.24 -2.98 -24.99
CA LEU A 299 6.88 -2.76 -26.38
C LEU A 299 6.22 -4.00 -26.98
N MET A 300 6.80 -5.18 -26.78
CA MET A 300 6.24 -6.45 -27.26
C MET A 300 4.86 -6.72 -26.68
N PHE A 301 4.65 -6.38 -25.41
CA PHE A 301 3.35 -6.52 -24.76
C PHE A 301 2.30 -5.59 -25.39
N LEU A 302 2.65 -4.31 -25.65
CA LEU A 302 1.77 -3.38 -26.34
C LEU A 302 1.42 -3.86 -27.76
N MET A 303 2.38 -4.41 -28.49
CA MET A 303 2.14 -4.99 -29.80
C MET A 303 1.19 -6.19 -29.74
N ALA A 304 1.35 -7.07 -28.76
CA ALA A 304 0.43 -8.19 -28.56
C ALA A 304 -1.00 -7.73 -28.27
N LEU A 305 -1.17 -6.74 -27.36
CA LEU A 305 -2.48 -6.18 -27.04
C LEU A 305 -3.13 -5.47 -28.23
N SER A 306 -2.33 -4.82 -29.11
CA SER A 306 -2.85 -4.09 -30.29
C SER A 306 -3.50 -5.00 -31.34
N ILE A 307 -3.25 -6.29 -31.29
CA ILE A 307 -3.91 -7.28 -32.16
C ILE A 307 -5.36 -7.54 -31.70
N GLU A 308 -5.63 -7.40 -30.41
CA GLU A 308 -6.93 -7.72 -29.83
C GLU A 308 -7.82 -6.49 -29.60
N GLY A 309 -7.26 -5.28 -29.54
CA GLY A 309 -8.03 -4.08 -29.27
C GLY A 309 -7.25 -2.78 -29.36
N ASP A 310 -7.92 -1.68 -29.05
CA ASP A 310 -7.29 -0.36 -28.95
C ASP A 310 -6.55 -0.23 -27.61
N VAL A 311 -5.21 -0.23 -27.69
CA VAL A 311 -4.33 -0.22 -26.51
C VAL A 311 -4.60 0.97 -25.58
N GLU A 312 -4.97 2.14 -26.13
CA GLU A 312 -5.19 3.35 -25.34
C GLU A 312 -6.61 3.41 -24.73
N GLN A 313 -7.59 2.85 -25.40
CA GLN A 313 -9.00 2.93 -25.01
C GLN A 313 -9.49 1.74 -24.21
N ASP A 314 -8.98 0.55 -24.52
CA ASP A 314 -9.55 -0.70 -24.03
C ASP A 314 -8.75 -1.34 -22.88
N TYR A 315 -7.53 -0.83 -22.57
CA TYR A 315 -6.65 -1.45 -21.59
C TYR A 315 -6.11 -0.48 -20.55
N HIS A 316 -6.06 -0.94 -19.30
CA HIS A 316 -5.23 -0.35 -18.25
C HIS A 316 -3.97 -1.19 -18.08
N ILE A 317 -2.80 -0.62 -18.37
CA ILE A 317 -1.54 -1.34 -18.49
C ILE A 317 -0.53 -0.82 -17.48
N ILE A 318 0.19 -1.74 -16.82
CA ILE A 318 1.33 -1.43 -15.96
C ILE A 318 2.51 -2.36 -16.26
N ARG A 319 3.68 -1.96 -15.80
CA ARG A 319 4.78 -2.89 -15.52
C ARG A 319 4.76 -3.20 -14.04
N LEU A 320 4.98 -4.46 -13.65
CA LEU A 320 4.89 -4.86 -12.25
C LEU A 320 5.88 -4.07 -11.36
N ALA A 321 7.07 -3.76 -11.87
CA ALA A 321 8.04 -2.91 -11.17
C ALA A 321 7.55 -1.48 -10.90
N ASP A 322 6.51 -0.99 -11.60
CA ASP A 322 5.93 0.33 -11.34
C ASP A 322 5.23 0.42 -9.96
N CYS A 323 4.98 -0.72 -9.28
CA CYS A 323 4.47 -0.75 -7.91
C CYS A 323 5.35 0.06 -6.94
N MET A 324 6.67 0.14 -7.20
CA MET A 324 7.61 0.95 -6.42
C MET A 324 7.32 2.47 -6.45
N HIS A 325 6.50 2.91 -7.40
CA HIS A 325 6.13 4.31 -7.61
C HIS A 325 4.67 4.61 -7.30
N VAL A 326 3.90 3.60 -6.88
CA VAL A 326 2.47 3.70 -6.60
C VAL A 326 2.24 3.41 -5.11
N PRO A 327 1.98 4.42 -4.27
CA PRO A 327 1.95 4.27 -2.81
C PRO A 327 0.97 3.22 -2.29
N LEU A 328 -0.15 3.01 -2.99
CA LEU A 328 -1.17 2.02 -2.61
C LEU A 328 -1.03 0.68 -3.35
N ALA A 329 0.09 0.45 -4.03
CA ALA A 329 0.46 -0.84 -4.61
C ALA A 329 1.40 -1.59 -3.65
N PRO A 330 1.15 -2.88 -3.35
CA PRO A 330 2.12 -3.69 -2.63
C PRO A 330 3.45 -3.74 -3.41
N PRO A 331 4.59 -3.53 -2.76
CA PRO A 331 5.89 -3.66 -3.42
C PRO A 331 6.14 -5.07 -3.95
N VAL A 332 7.08 -5.21 -4.89
CA VAL A 332 7.49 -6.52 -5.43
C VAL A 332 7.85 -7.51 -4.33
N PHE A 333 8.46 -7.05 -3.24
CA PHE A 333 8.83 -7.91 -2.09
C PHE A 333 7.63 -8.56 -1.40
N SER A 334 6.45 -7.92 -1.39
CA SER A 334 5.21 -8.48 -0.83
C SER A 334 4.57 -9.56 -1.70
N GLY A 335 5.02 -9.69 -2.96
CA GLY A 335 4.40 -10.57 -3.94
C GLY A 335 4.73 -12.05 -3.72
N VAL A 336 3.96 -12.91 -4.41
CA VAL A 336 4.07 -14.39 -4.36
C VAL A 336 5.25 -14.96 -5.14
N LEU A 337 6.00 -14.12 -5.87
CA LEU A 337 7.11 -14.55 -6.71
C LEU A 337 8.29 -15.05 -5.87
N ALA A 338 9.09 -15.96 -6.43
CA ALA A 338 10.35 -16.38 -5.83
C ALA A 338 11.33 -15.21 -5.70
N ASP A 339 12.16 -15.20 -4.66
CA ASP A 339 13.05 -14.07 -4.35
C ASP A 339 14.01 -13.72 -5.50
N GLU A 340 14.51 -14.73 -6.22
CA GLU A 340 15.35 -14.50 -7.41
C GLU A 340 14.60 -13.80 -8.55
N ILE A 341 13.30 -14.08 -8.72
CA ILE A 341 12.46 -13.40 -9.70
C ILE A 341 12.18 -11.95 -9.26
N LYS A 342 11.95 -11.73 -7.96
CA LYS A 342 11.80 -10.38 -7.40
C LYS A 342 13.03 -9.53 -7.66
N MET A 343 14.24 -10.09 -7.44
CA MET A 343 15.49 -9.39 -7.73
C MET A 343 15.66 -9.13 -9.24
N ASP A 344 15.34 -10.12 -10.09
CA ASP A 344 15.38 -9.93 -11.55
C ASP A 344 14.46 -8.80 -12.03
N LEU A 345 13.27 -8.66 -11.43
CA LEU A 345 12.33 -7.57 -11.70
C LEU A 345 12.89 -6.21 -11.25
N LEU A 346 13.40 -6.13 -10.03
CA LEU A 346 13.90 -4.88 -9.45
C LEU A 346 15.14 -4.35 -10.17
N PHE A 347 16.01 -5.24 -10.63
CA PHE A 347 17.26 -4.89 -11.29
C PHE A 347 17.22 -5.01 -12.81
N GLY A 348 16.02 -5.16 -13.40
CA GLY A 348 15.78 -5.05 -14.84
C GLY A 348 16.20 -6.24 -15.68
N ARG A 349 16.50 -7.39 -15.07
CA ARG A 349 16.79 -8.67 -15.76
C ARG A 349 15.52 -9.39 -16.21
N MET A 350 14.38 -9.01 -15.62
CA MET A 350 13.04 -9.44 -16.01
C MET A 350 12.11 -8.24 -16.07
N ASN A 351 11.17 -8.24 -17.02
CA ASN A 351 10.09 -7.27 -17.12
C ASN A 351 8.77 -8.03 -17.17
N VAL A 352 7.86 -7.69 -16.28
CA VAL A 352 6.50 -8.24 -16.27
C VAL A 352 5.53 -7.11 -16.54
N CYS A 353 4.70 -7.29 -17.57
CA CYS A 353 3.63 -6.39 -17.94
C CYS A 353 2.27 -7.03 -17.64
N ILE A 354 1.37 -6.26 -17.09
CA ILE A 354 0.00 -6.69 -16.75
C ILE A 354 -0.98 -5.67 -17.32
N ALA A 355 -2.06 -6.16 -17.91
CA ALA A 355 -3.13 -5.31 -18.40
C ALA A 355 -4.50 -5.85 -17.99
N VAL A 356 -5.44 -4.93 -17.70
CA VAL A 356 -6.87 -5.22 -17.57
C VAL A 356 -7.55 -4.77 -18.83
N SER A 357 -8.17 -5.70 -19.57
CA SER A 357 -9.03 -5.39 -20.72
C SER A 357 -10.42 -5.01 -20.23
N ILE A 358 -10.85 -3.80 -20.49
CA ILE A 358 -12.20 -3.34 -20.11
C ILE A 358 -13.30 -4.06 -20.91
N PRO A 359 -13.19 -4.27 -22.26
CA PRO A 359 -14.16 -5.06 -22.97
C PRO A 359 -14.32 -6.47 -22.43
N ARG A 360 -13.22 -7.20 -22.17
CA ARG A 360 -13.29 -8.55 -21.58
C ARG A 360 -13.81 -8.54 -20.15
N LEU A 361 -13.53 -7.50 -19.36
CA LEU A 361 -14.12 -7.35 -18.03
C LEU A 361 -15.64 -7.27 -18.11
N VAL A 362 -16.17 -6.50 -19.06
CA VAL A 362 -17.63 -6.42 -19.31
C VAL A 362 -18.17 -7.80 -19.66
N GLU A 363 -17.58 -8.50 -20.64
CA GLU A 363 -18.00 -9.84 -21.05
C GLU A 363 -18.00 -10.84 -19.89
N VAL A 364 -16.93 -10.89 -19.10
CA VAL A 364 -16.81 -11.81 -17.94
C VAL A 364 -17.86 -11.49 -16.87
N CYS A 365 -18.11 -10.20 -16.61
CA CYS A 365 -19.13 -9.78 -15.65
C CYS A 365 -20.54 -10.14 -16.13
N GLU A 366 -20.84 -9.96 -17.42
CA GLU A 366 -22.14 -10.35 -18.00
C GLU A 366 -22.34 -11.87 -17.96
N MET A 367 -21.33 -12.67 -18.31
CA MET A 367 -21.36 -14.12 -18.17
C MET A 367 -21.56 -14.57 -16.70
N ALA A 368 -21.06 -13.77 -15.76
CA ALA A 368 -21.23 -13.99 -14.33
C ALA A 368 -22.59 -13.50 -13.77
N GLY A 369 -23.51 -13.06 -14.64
CA GLY A 369 -24.88 -12.64 -14.27
C GLY A 369 -25.00 -11.19 -13.83
N MET A 370 -23.93 -10.37 -13.95
CA MET A 370 -24.02 -8.93 -13.70
C MET A 370 -24.57 -8.21 -14.95
N ASN A 371 -25.40 -7.18 -14.76
CA ASN A 371 -25.75 -6.29 -15.87
C ASN A 371 -24.73 -5.16 -15.95
N VAL A 372 -24.31 -4.83 -17.17
CA VAL A 372 -23.35 -3.75 -17.41
C VAL A 372 -23.97 -2.69 -18.30
N ARG A 373 -23.82 -1.43 -17.93
CA ARG A 373 -24.27 -0.27 -18.72
C ARG A 373 -23.31 0.89 -18.62
N TYR A 374 -23.38 1.79 -19.57
CA TYR A 374 -22.67 3.06 -19.45
C TYR A 374 -23.35 3.99 -18.45
N ALA A 375 -22.53 4.71 -17.66
CA ALA A 375 -23.01 5.74 -16.74
C ALA A 375 -23.55 6.96 -17.50
N THR A 376 -24.59 7.55 -16.98
CA THR A 376 -25.13 8.82 -17.46
C THR A 376 -24.18 10.00 -17.08
N ARG A 377 -24.29 11.14 -17.77
CA ARG A 377 -23.54 12.35 -17.41
C ARG A 377 -23.82 12.81 -15.97
N LYS A 378 -25.05 12.62 -15.50
CA LYS A 378 -25.46 13.01 -14.13
C LYS A 378 -24.77 12.10 -13.09
N GLU A 379 -24.66 10.81 -13.32
CA GLU A 379 -23.96 9.86 -12.43
C GLU A 379 -22.47 10.17 -12.38
N LEU A 380 -21.82 10.41 -13.52
CA LEU A 380 -20.42 10.85 -13.57
C LEU A 380 -20.20 12.19 -12.86
N GLY A 381 -21.13 13.14 -13.01
CA GLY A 381 -21.10 14.41 -12.30
C GLY A 381 -21.17 14.25 -10.79
N ARG A 382 -22.06 13.38 -10.29
CA ARG A 382 -22.18 13.06 -8.86
C ARG A 382 -20.90 12.40 -8.31
N ALA A 383 -20.33 11.46 -9.03
CA ALA A 383 -19.06 10.80 -8.63
C ALA A 383 -17.93 11.83 -8.47
N LYS A 384 -17.80 12.76 -9.42
CA LYS A 384 -16.79 13.84 -9.34
C LYS A 384 -17.00 14.76 -8.15
N VAL A 385 -18.27 15.15 -7.86
CA VAL A 385 -18.59 15.99 -6.71
C VAL A 385 -18.27 15.28 -5.39
N ALA A 386 -18.49 13.97 -5.33
CA ALA A 386 -18.13 13.13 -4.18
C ALA A 386 -16.62 12.81 -4.11
N GLY A 387 -15.76 13.43 -4.94
CA GLY A 387 -14.33 13.17 -4.95
C GLY A 387 -13.94 11.76 -5.40
N VAL A 388 -14.86 11.03 -6.04
CA VAL A 388 -14.64 9.67 -6.53
C VAL A 388 -14.13 9.72 -7.97
N GLU A 389 -13.08 8.95 -8.27
CA GLU A 389 -12.49 8.87 -9.60
C GLU A 389 -13.00 7.62 -10.35
N PRO A 390 -13.97 7.79 -11.28
CA PRO A 390 -14.47 6.68 -12.08
C PRO A 390 -13.49 6.28 -13.18
N ILE A 391 -13.44 5.00 -13.48
CA ILE A 391 -12.78 4.51 -14.68
C ILE A 391 -13.66 4.82 -15.90
N VAL A 392 -13.02 5.40 -16.90
CA VAL A 392 -13.67 5.82 -18.14
C VAL A 392 -13.20 4.94 -19.29
N HIS A 393 -14.13 4.28 -19.96
CA HIS A 393 -13.90 3.54 -21.20
C HIS A 393 -14.55 4.28 -22.37
N ARG A 394 -13.77 4.67 -23.37
CA ARG A 394 -14.22 5.44 -24.53
C ARG A 394 -15.04 6.69 -24.16
N GLY A 395 -14.57 7.43 -23.16
CA GLY A 395 -15.19 8.66 -22.68
C GLY A 395 -16.42 8.47 -21.78
N LYS A 396 -16.81 7.24 -21.42
CA LYS A 396 -17.99 6.94 -20.59
C LYS A 396 -17.61 6.08 -19.38
N GLY A 397 -18.19 6.38 -18.22
CA GLY A 397 -18.07 5.52 -17.03
C GLY A 397 -18.87 4.22 -17.22
N LEU A 398 -18.51 3.18 -16.47
CA LEU A 398 -19.19 1.89 -16.49
C LEU A 398 -19.91 1.67 -15.15
N MET A 399 -21.16 1.19 -15.24
CA MET A 399 -22.00 0.79 -14.11
C MET A 399 -22.21 -0.71 -14.17
N PHE A 400 -22.01 -1.36 -13.05
CA PHE A 400 -22.27 -2.80 -12.84
C PHE A 400 -23.40 -2.96 -11.85
N SER A 401 -24.30 -3.90 -12.10
CA SER A 401 -25.42 -4.19 -11.21
C SER A 401 -25.66 -5.68 -11.04
N LEU A 402 -26.04 -6.06 -9.81
CA LEU A 402 -26.40 -7.41 -9.43
C LEU A 402 -27.51 -7.32 -8.36
N ASP A 403 -28.59 -8.05 -8.51
CA ASP A 403 -29.72 -8.12 -7.56
C ASP A 403 -30.27 -6.76 -7.12
N GLY A 404 -30.33 -5.81 -8.07
CA GLY A 404 -30.85 -4.45 -7.82
C GLY A 404 -29.87 -3.47 -7.17
N LYS A 405 -28.67 -3.92 -6.78
CA LYS A 405 -27.59 -3.05 -6.34
C LYS A 405 -26.76 -2.59 -7.54
N GLU A 406 -26.32 -1.35 -7.52
CA GLU A 406 -25.50 -0.78 -8.59
C GLU A 406 -24.22 -0.15 -8.05
N MET A 407 -23.12 -0.31 -8.78
CA MET A 407 -21.86 0.39 -8.50
C MET A 407 -21.18 0.85 -9.78
N MET A 408 -20.44 1.95 -9.68
CA MET A 408 -19.58 2.46 -10.75
C MET A 408 -18.21 1.79 -10.69
N LEU A 409 -17.61 1.49 -11.86
CA LEU A 409 -16.23 1.02 -11.93
C LEU A 409 -15.29 2.13 -11.46
N LEU A 410 -14.59 1.89 -10.39
CA LEU A 410 -13.68 2.83 -9.76
C LEU A 410 -12.22 2.39 -9.92
N ALA A 411 -11.31 3.36 -9.86
CA ALA A 411 -9.87 3.13 -9.89
C ALA A 411 -9.39 2.08 -8.88
N GLY A 412 -10.10 1.92 -7.75
CA GLY A 412 -9.77 0.92 -6.74
C GLY A 412 -9.92 -0.53 -7.20
N VAL A 413 -10.88 -0.84 -8.08
CA VAL A 413 -11.03 -2.19 -8.65
C VAL A 413 -9.85 -2.49 -9.58
N ILE A 414 -9.49 -1.53 -10.42
CA ILE A 414 -8.35 -1.67 -11.34
C ILE A 414 -7.02 -1.76 -10.59
N LEU A 415 -6.82 -0.97 -9.53
CA LEU A 415 -5.64 -1.06 -8.67
C LEU A 415 -5.50 -2.46 -8.04
N ARG A 416 -6.62 -3.04 -7.54
CA ARG A 416 -6.65 -4.40 -6.99
C ARG A 416 -6.33 -5.44 -8.06
N ALA A 417 -6.87 -5.27 -9.26
CA ALA A 417 -6.60 -6.17 -10.37
C ALA A 417 -5.13 -6.13 -10.81
N LEU A 418 -4.52 -4.94 -10.91
CA LEU A 418 -3.17 -4.78 -11.44
C LEU A 418 -2.06 -5.08 -10.43
N PHE A 419 -2.27 -4.73 -9.14
CA PHE A 419 -1.20 -4.78 -8.14
C PHE A 419 -1.45 -5.74 -6.98
N HIS A 420 -2.70 -6.11 -6.70
CA HIS A 420 -3.04 -6.99 -5.58
C HIS A 420 -3.36 -8.43 -6.01
N GLY A 421 -3.16 -8.77 -7.27
CA GLY A 421 -3.37 -10.14 -7.76
C GLY A 421 -4.83 -10.59 -7.82
N GLN A 422 -5.80 -9.68 -7.70
CA GLN A 422 -7.22 -10.00 -7.59
C GLN A 422 -7.93 -9.95 -8.95
N GLN A 423 -8.83 -10.89 -9.21
CA GLN A 423 -9.67 -10.85 -10.40
C GLN A 423 -10.75 -9.77 -10.26
N PRO A 424 -10.84 -8.79 -11.19
CA PRO A 424 -11.68 -7.61 -11.01
C PRO A 424 -13.17 -7.94 -10.99
N GLU A 425 -13.65 -8.96 -11.70
CA GLU A 425 -15.03 -9.43 -11.66
C GLU A 425 -15.40 -10.00 -10.29
N SER A 426 -14.48 -10.71 -9.62
CA SER A 426 -14.67 -11.18 -8.24
C SER A 426 -14.75 -10.02 -7.25
N VAL A 427 -13.93 -9.00 -7.43
CA VAL A 427 -13.96 -7.78 -6.62
C VAL A 427 -15.29 -7.04 -6.79
N LEU A 428 -15.77 -6.88 -8.05
CA LEU A 428 -17.05 -6.23 -8.35
C LEU A 428 -18.22 -7.00 -7.74
N ARG A 429 -18.25 -8.33 -7.92
CA ARG A 429 -19.26 -9.20 -7.34
C ARG A 429 -19.30 -9.06 -5.81
N HIS A 430 -18.12 -9.14 -5.15
CA HIS A 430 -18.04 -9.00 -3.70
C HIS A 430 -18.67 -7.69 -3.22
N TYR A 431 -18.35 -6.56 -3.88
CA TYR A 431 -18.95 -5.28 -3.52
C TYR A 431 -20.46 -5.19 -3.75
N LEU A 432 -20.98 -5.87 -4.78
CA LEU A 432 -22.41 -5.88 -5.09
C LEU A 432 -23.21 -6.83 -4.17
N GLU A 433 -22.62 -7.94 -3.76
CA GLU A 433 -23.25 -8.91 -2.86
C GLU A 433 -23.18 -8.49 -1.39
N ASN A 434 -22.04 -7.91 -0.96
CA ASN A 434 -21.78 -7.62 0.44
C ASN A 434 -21.88 -6.13 0.74
N ASP A 435 -22.92 -5.75 1.50
CA ASP A 435 -23.11 -4.41 2.07
C ASP A 435 -22.57 -4.32 3.52
N GLU A 436 -22.04 -5.43 4.03
CA GLU A 436 -21.61 -5.53 5.41
C GLU A 436 -20.33 -4.69 5.63
N LEU A 437 -20.39 -3.88 6.66
CA LEU A 437 -19.22 -3.20 7.22
C LEU A 437 -18.34 -4.25 7.94
N THR A 438 -17.08 -3.94 8.10
CA THR A 438 -16.20 -4.69 9.00
C THR A 438 -16.87 -4.81 10.37
N ASP A 439 -17.24 -6.03 10.76
CA ASP A 439 -17.69 -6.31 12.12
C ASP A 439 -16.42 -6.61 12.94
N PRO A 440 -16.09 -5.76 13.92
CA PRO A 440 -14.87 -5.94 14.70
C PRO A 440 -14.84 -7.29 15.45
N ASP A 441 -16.02 -7.85 15.78
CA ASP A 441 -16.11 -9.15 16.46
C ASP A 441 -15.95 -10.36 15.50
N LYS A 442 -16.06 -10.12 14.17
CA LYS A 442 -15.87 -11.14 13.13
C LYS A 442 -14.50 -11.08 12.45
N VAL A 443 -13.71 -10.03 12.70
CA VAL A 443 -12.37 -9.89 12.15
C VAL A 443 -11.41 -10.76 12.95
N GLU A 444 -11.25 -12.01 12.57
CA GLU A 444 -10.22 -12.93 13.11
C GLU A 444 -8.77 -12.48 12.76
N THR A 445 -8.58 -11.43 12.05
CA THR A 445 -7.29 -10.77 11.86
C THR A 445 -7.08 -9.82 13.01
N GLY A 446 -6.31 -10.25 14.01
CA GLY A 446 -6.06 -9.60 15.29
C GLY A 446 -5.52 -8.17 15.27
N LEU A 447 -6.23 -7.25 14.62
CA LEU A 447 -5.97 -5.82 14.73
C LEU A 447 -6.96 -5.22 15.76
N ALA A 448 -6.63 -5.35 17.03
CA ALA A 448 -7.27 -4.56 18.08
C ALA A 448 -6.60 -3.19 18.17
N VAL A 449 -7.38 -2.14 18.45
CA VAL A 449 -6.87 -0.78 18.65
C VAL A 449 -7.03 -0.42 20.11
N GLU A 450 -5.93 -0.11 20.81
CA GLU A 450 -5.98 0.29 22.21
C GLU A 450 -6.59 1.67 22.41
N ASN A 451 -7.44 1.78 23.44
CA ASN A 451 -7.89 3.05 23.97
C ASN A 451 -6.92 3.44 25.11
N GLU A 452 -6.01 4.35 24.88
CA GLU A 452 -5.37 5.17 25.89
C GLU A 452 -5.93 6.59 25.90
#